data_71ce57ca010d95857889641d6b8959d1
#
_entry.id   71ce57ca010d95857889641d6b8959d1
#
_cell.length_a   1.000
_cell.length_b   1.000
_cell.length_c   1.000
_cell.angle_alpha   90.00
_cell.angle_beta   90.00
_cell.angle_gamma   90.00
#
_symmetry.space_group_name_H-M   'P 1'
#
loop_
_entity.id
_entity.type
_entity.pdbx_description
1 polymer ?
#
loop_
_entity_poly.entity_id
_entity_poly.type
_entity_poly.pdbx_seq_one_letter_code
_entity_poly.pdbx_strand_id
1 'polypeptide(L)'
;NQQSMDKFEPLVQAGGTLIYDPNGITHHPTRKDINIYQIEGARLAAEGGNPKIFNMIILGGFLKVKPIINLDNLEKGLKKSLPARHHNLIPMNIEAVQTGMAELKTIHQL
;
A
#
# COMPACT_ATOMS: atom_id res chain seq x y z
N ASN A 1 5.46 -7.93 9.11
CA ASN A 1 5.33 -8.75 10.33
C ASN A 1 5.73 -7.95 11.56
N GLN A 2 5.50 -8.50 12.75
CA GLN A 2 5.78 -7.80 14.00
C GLN A 2 7.27 -7.46 14.16
N GLN A 3 8.14 -8.34 13.75
CA GLN A 3 9.58 -8.11 13.85
C GLN A 3 10.02 -6.89 13.04
N SER A 4 9.50 -6.76 11.80
CA SER A 4 9.77 -5.59 10.97
C SER A 4 9.15 -4.33 11.56
N MET A 5 7.94 -4.42 12.11
CA MET A 5 7.28 -3.30 12.76
C MET A 5 8.11 -2.79 13.94
N ASP A 6 8.57 -3.68 14.82
CA ASP A 6 9.38 -3.34 15.98
C ASP A 6 10.69 -2.66 15.58
N LYS A 7 11.26 -3.06 14.44
CA LYS A 7 12.50 -2.50 13.93
C LYS A 7 12.30 -1.11 13.30
N PHE A 8 11.25 -0.94 12.50
CA PHE A 8 11.11 0.24 11.64
C PHE A 8 10.21 1.33 12.21
N GLU A 9 9.23 1.00 13.06
CA GLU A 9 8.35 2.01 13.67
C GLU A 9 9.13 3.11 14.37
N PRO A 10 10.14 2.81 15.23
CA PRO A 10 10.89 3.87 15.91
C PRO A 10 11.65 4.80 14.98
N LEU A 11 11.91 4.36 13.73
CA LEU A 11 12.65 5.15 12.75
C LEU A 11 11.79 6.19 12.04
N VAL A 12 10.47 6.12 12.17
CA VAL A 12 9.58 7.12 11.57
C VAL A 12 9.74 8.43 12.31
N GLN A 13 10.08 9.49 11.58
CA GLN A 13 10.26 10.82 12.18
C GLN A 13 8.93 11.41 12.64
N ALA A 14 8.95 12.22 13.68
CA ALA A 14 7.77 12.96 14.14
C ALA A 14 7.18 13.75 12.97
N GLY A 15 5.85 13.69 12.82
CA GLY A 15 5.15 14.27 11.67
C GLY A 15 5.12 13.39 10.43
N GLY A 16 5.85 12.28 10.45
CA GLY A 16 5.91 11.33 9.34
C GLY A 16 4.68 10.44 9.23
N THR A 17 4.76 9.45 8.36
CA THR A 17 3.65 8.56 8.04
C THR A 17 4.09 7.10 8.09
N LEU A 18 3.28 6.28 8.73
CA LEU A 18 3.42 4.83 8.76
C LEU A 18 2.20 4.20 8.10
N ILE A 19 2.43 3.34 7.12
CA ILE A 19 1.38 2.52 6.51
C ILE A 19 1.76 1.06 6.75
N TYR A 20 0.86 0.29 7.33
CA TYR A 20 1.19 -1.11 7.63
C TYR A 20 0.03 -2.05 7.36
N ASP A 21 0.36 -3.32 7.11
CA ASP A 21 -0.60 -4.40 7.00
C ASP A 21 -0.73 -5.04 8.40
N PRO A 22 -1.95 -5.13 8.96
CA PRO A 22 -2.13 -5.71 10.29
C PRO A 22 -1.91 -7.22 10.33
N ASN A 23 -1.79 -7.88 9.18
CA ASN A 23 -1.58 -9.32 9.13
C ASN A 23 -0.29 -9.72 9.84
N GLY A 24 -0.39 -10.57 10.86
CA GLY A 24 0.76 -11.00 11.64
C GLY A 24 1.27 -9.99 12.66
N ILE A 25 0.57 -8.88 12.85
CA ILE A 25 0.92 -7.86 13.83
C ILE A 25 0.17 -8.15 15.13
N THR A 26 0.93 -8.29 16.24
CA THR A 26 0.38 -8.54 17.57
C THR A 26 0.37 -7.30 18.44
N HIS A 27 1.32 -6.38 18.22
CA HIS A 27 1.39 -5.10 18.92
C HIS A 27 1.27 -3.98 17.90
N HIS A 28 0.09 -3.37 17.85
CA HIS A 28 -0.19 -2.27 16.91
C HIS A 28 0.52 -0.99 17.34
N PRO A 29 0.87 -0.12 16.38
CA PRO A 29 1.54 1.14 16.71
C PRO A 29 0.62 2.05 17.53
N THR A 30 1.20 2.73 18.51
CA THR A 30 0.46 3.62 19.42
C THR A 30 1.00 5.05 19.43
N ARG A 31 1.97 5.36 18.61
CA ARG A 31 2.56 6.71 18.53
C ARG A 31 1.50 7.75 18.17
N LYS A 32 1.59 8.92 18.78
CA LYS A 32 0.67 10.05 18.56
C LYS A 32 1.32 11.19 17.77
N ASP A 33 2.60 11.08 17.47
CA ASP A 33 3.38 12.09 16.77
C ASP A 33 3.54 11.82 15.27
N ILE A 34 2.89 10.78 14.75
CA ILE A 34 2.93 10.40 13.34
C ILE A 34 1.53 10.08 12.82
N ASN A 35 1.38 10.10 11.50
CA ASN A 35 0.17 9.60 10.85
C ASN A 35 0.29 8.08 10.72
N ILE A 36 -0.76 7.35 11.07
CA ILE A 36 -0.79 5.89 11.00
C ILE A 36 -1.98 5.45 10.17
N TYR A 37 -1.70 4.66 9.15
CA TYR A 37 -2.71 4.07 8.27
C TYR A 37 -2.52 2.57 8.20
N GLN A 38 -3.60 1.87 7.96
CA GLN A 38 -3.64 0.42 7.90
C GLN A 38 -4.23 -0.01 6.56
N ILE A 39 -3.62 -1.02 5.94
CA ILE A 39 -4.15 -1.63 4.72
C ILE A 39 -3.95 -3.14 4.80
N GLU A 40 -5.04 -3.89 4.67
CA GLU A 40 -5.01 -5.34 4.72
C GLU A 40 -4.60 -5.93 3.36
N GLY A 41 -3.38 -5.61 2.94
CA GLY A 41 -2.88 -5.96 1.61
C GLY A 41 -2.83 -7.44 1.34
N ALA A 42 -2.41 -8.24 2.31
CA ALA A 42 -2.34 -9.70 2.14
C ALA A 42 -3.73 -10.30 1.95
N ARG A 43 -4.72 -9.87 2.76
CA ARG A 43 -6.10 -10.34 2.62
C ARG A 43 -6.70 -9.93 1.28
N LEU A 44 -6.51 -8.67 0.91
CA LEU A 44 -7.05 -8.14 -0.34
C LEU A 44 -6.43 -8.83 -1.56
N ALA A 45 -5.13 -9.11 -1.53
CA ALA A 45 -4.46 -9.84 -2.60
C ALA A 45 -4.99 -11.27 -2.72
N ALA A 46 -5.21 -11.95 -1.59
CA ALA A 46 -5.78 -13.30 -1.57
C ALA A 46 -7.20 -13.31 -2.12
N GLU A 47 -8.04 -12.34 -1.73
CA GLU A 47 -9.41 -12.21 -2.24
C GLU A 47 -9.43 -11.92 -3.74
N GLY A 48 -8.45 -11.18 -4.26
CA GLY A 48 -8.29 -10.93 -5.69
C GLY A 48 -7.76 -12.12 -6.47
N GLY A 49 -7.45 -13.23 -5.79
CA GLY A 49 -7.00 -14.47 -6.43
C GLY A 49 -5.56 -14.45 -6.92
N ASN A 50 -4.78 -13.42 -6.60
CA ASN A 50 -3.39 -13.32 -7.05
C ASN A 50 -2.52 -12.60 -6.01
N PRO A 51 -1.73 -13.36 -5.21
CA PRO A 51 -0.85 -12.76 -4.21
C PRO A 51 0.18 -11.79 -4.79
N LYS A 52 0.47 -11.88 -6.10
CA LYS A 52 1.45 -11.01 -6.76
C LYS A 52 1.00 -9.55 -6.84
N ILE A 53 -0.30 -9.27 -6.68
CA ILE A 53 -0.80 -7.89 -6.71
C ILE A 53 -0.64 -7.16 -5.36
N PHE A 54 -0.11 -7.83 -4.34
CA PHE A 54 0.08 -7.25 -3.01
C PHE A 54 0.79 -5.89 -3.06
N ASN A 55 1.91 -5.81 -3.79
CA ASN A 55 2.69 -4.57 -3.88
C ASN A 55 1.91 -3.42 -4.52
N MET A 56 1.04 -3.73 -5.47
CA MET A 56 0.23 -2.71 -6.15
C MET A 56 -0.89 -2.21 -5.24
N ILE A 57 -1.43 -3.07 -4.38
CA ILE A 57 -2.41 -2.66 -3.36
C ILE A 57 -1.75 -1.71 -2.35
N ILE A 58 -0.55 -2.03 -1.89
CA ILE A 58 0.22 -1.17 -0.98
C ILE A 58 0.53 0.18 -1.65
N LEU A 59 0.93 0.16 -2.91
CA LEU A 59 1.14 1.39 -3.69
C LEU A 59 -0.13 2.23 -3.72
N GLY A 60 -1.28 1.61 -3.91
CA GLY A 60 -2.57 2.31 -3.89
C GLY A 60 -2.83 3.02 -2.57
N GLY A 61 -2.58 2.34 -1.46
CA GLY A 61 -2.68 2.94 -0.13
C GLY A 61 -1.77 4.15 0.03
N PHE A 62 -0.52 4.02 -0.42
CA PHE A 62 0.44 5.12 -0.42
C PHE A 62 -0.04 6.31 -1.26
N LEU A 63 -0.54 6.05 -2.46
CA LEU A 63 -1.01 7.12 -3.36
C LEU A 63 -2.28 7.81 -2.84
N LYS A 64 -3.07 7.13 -2.02
CA LYS A 64 -4.20 7.78 -1.35
C LYS A 64 -3.72 8.85 -0.37
N VAL A 65 -2.63 8.59 0.33
CA VAL A 65 -2.04 9.52 1.30
C VAL A 65 -1.23 10.61 0.59
N LYS A 66 -0.43 10.22 -0.40
CA LYS A 66 0.45 11.12 -1.17
C LYS A 66 0.21 10.93 -2.67
N PRO A 67 -0.72 11.67 -3.26
CA PRO A 67 -1.09 11.48 -4.67
C PRO A 67 -0.05 12.11 -5.62
N ILE A 68 1.16 11.58 -5.62
CA ILE A 68 2.29 12.07 -6.42
C ILE A 68 2.19 11.69 -7.89
N ILE A 69 1.33 10.74 -8.23
CA ILE A 69 1.07 10.32 -9.62
C ILE A 69 -0.41 9.94 -9.73
N ASN A 70 -1.05 10.30 -10.84
CA ASN A 70 -2.42 9.86 -11.08
C ASN A 70 -2.45 8.51 -11.81
N LEU A 71 -3.63 7.87 -11.84
CA LEU A 71 -3.79 6.54 -12.43
C LEU A 71 -3.47 6.49 -13.92
N ASP A 72 -3.81 7.54 -14.67
CA ASP A 72 -3.50 7.59 -16.10
C ASP A 72 -2.00 7.60 -16.35
N ASN A 73 -1.26 8.38 -15.58
CA ASN A 73 0.20 8.44 -15.68
C ASN A 73 0.85 7.15 -15.19
N LEU A 74 0.29 6.52 -14.16
CA LEU A 74 0.77 5.23 -13.69
C LEU A 74 0.59 4.16 -14.78
N GLU A 75 -0.56 4.12 -15.44
CA GLU A 75 -0.81 3.20 -16.54
C GLU A 75 0.18 3.41 -17.67
N LYS A 76 0.42 4.67 -18.06
CA LYS A 76 1.41 5.00 -19.08
C LYS A 76 2.81 4.54 -18.68
N GLY A 77 3.19 4.73 -17.42
CA GLY A 77 4.46 4.27 -16.90
C GLY A 77 4.61 2.75 -16.96
N LEU A 78 3.57 2.02 -16.62
CA LEU A 78 3.57 0.56 -16.71
C LEU A 78 3.71 0.09 -18.15
N LYS A 79 3.03 0.76 -19.10
CA LYS A 79 3.17 0.44 -20.52
C LYS A 79 4.58 0.64 -21.04
N LYS A 80 5.29 1.64 -20.52
CA LYS A 80 6.69 1.90 -20.88
C LYS A 80 7.66 0.93 -20.21
N SER A 81 7.41 0.56 -18.96
CA SER A 81 8.32 -0.24 -18.15
C SER A 81 8.20 -1.72 -18.39
N LEU A 82 6.99 -2.22 -18.68
CA LEU A 82 6.75 -3.65 -18.86
C LEU A 82 6.92 -4.06 -20.33
N PRO A 83 7.55 -5.24 -20.58
CA PRO A 83 7.56 -5.81 -21.93
C PRO A 83 6.13 -5.98 -22.45
N ALA A 84 5.97 -5.86 -23.77
CA ALA A 84 4.64 -5.97 -24.42
C ALA A 84 3.89 -7.26 -24.03
N ARG A 85 4.62 -8.36 -23.79
CA ARG A 85 4.03 -9.65 -23.40
C ARG A 85 3.34 -9.60 -22.01
N HIS A 86 3.63 -8.57 -21.21
CA HIS A 86 3.04 -8.39 -19.88
C HIS A 86 1.99 -7.28 -19.83
N HIS A 87 1.68 -6.63 -20.94
CA HIS A 87 0.71 -5.52 -20.95
C HIS A 87 -0.71 -5.99 -20.63
N ASN A 88 -1.03 -7.28 -20.81
CA ASN A 88 -2.30 -7.84 -20.39
C ASN A 88 -2.51 -7.84 -18.87
N LEU A 89 -1.43 -7.66 -18.09
CA LEU A 89 -1.49 -7.57 -16.63
C LEU A 89 -1.76 -6.15 -16.12
N ILE A 90 -1.64 -5.14 -16.98
CA ILE A 90 -1.79 -3.74 -16.58
C ILE A 90 -3.18 -3.46 -15.97
N PRO A 91 -4.31 -3.88 -16.58
CA PRO A 91 -5.62 -3.64 -15.97
C PRO A 91 -5.75 -4.21 -14.56
N MET A 92 -5.23 -5.42 -14.32
CA MET A 92 -5.24 -6.04 -12.99
C MET A 92 -4.41 -5.24 -11.99
N ASN A 93 -3.25 -4.75 -12.41
CA ASN A 93 -2.39 -3.94 -11.56
C ASN A 93 -3.05 -2.59 -11.22
N ILE A 94 -3.68 -1.94 -12.18
CA ILE A 94 -4.40 -0.67 -11.94
C ILE A 94 -5.57 -0.90 -10.99
N GLU A 95 -6.33 -1.98 -11.18
CA GLU A 95 -7.41 -2.34 -10.27
C GLU A 95 -6.91 -2.57 -8.84
N ALA A 96 -5.75 -3.22 -8.70
CA ALA A 96 -5.13 -3.43 -7.39
C ALA A 96 -4.77 -2.10 -6.71
N VAL A 97 -4.24 -1.15 -7.46
CA VAL A 97 -3.95 0.21 -6.95
C VAL A 97 -5.24 0.88 -6.48
N GLN A 98 -6.31 0.79 -7.27
CA GLN A 98 -7.61 1.36 -6.91
C GLN A 98 -8.17 0.71 -5.64
N THR A 99 -8.01 -0.60 -5.49
CA THR A 99 -8.40 -1.33 -4.27
C THR A 99 -7.65 -0.78 -3.06
N GLY A 100 -6.34 -0.59 -3.17
CA GLY A 100 -5.52 -0.02 -2.10
C GLY A 100 -5.96 1.38 -1.71
N MET A 101 -6.29 2.21 -2.70
CA MET A 101 -6.78 3.56 -2.45
C MET A 101 -8.12 3.54 -1.70
N ALA A 102 -9.01 2.62 -2.04
CA ALA A 102 -10.35 2.53 -1.44
C ALA A 102 -10.34 1.91 -0.04
N GLU A 103 -9.41 0.99 0.20
CA GLU A 103 -9.41 0.16 1.43
C GLU A 103 -8.44 0.65 2.50
N LEU A 104 -7.71 1.74 2.24
CA LEU A 104 -6.84 2.32 3.25
C LEU A 104 -7.66 2.85 4.43
N LYS A 105 -7.24 2.49 5.64
CA LYS A 105 -7.94 2.86 6.88
C LYS A 105 -7.05 3.79 7.70
N THR A 106 -7.61 4.92 8.12
CA THR A 106 -6.93 5.85 9.02
C THR A 106 -7.01 5.34 10.45
N ILE A 107 -5.85 5.17 11.09
CA ILE A 107 -5.76 4.78 12.52
C ILE A 107 -5.52 6.02 13.38
N HIS A 108 -4.57 6.86 12.96
CA HIS A 108 -4.27 8.12 13.64
C HIS A 108 -3.81 9.14 12.61
N GLN A 109 -4.33 10.36 12.70
CA GLN A 109 -3.98 11.44 11.77
C GLN A 109 -3.72 12.72 12.55
N LEU A 110 -2.60 13.36 12.23
CA LEU A 110 -2.21 14.65 12.82
C LEU A 110 -3.06 15.80 12.30
#